data_50e4dc58b050f6d089801389fc2cca4b
#
_entry.id   50e4dc58b050f6d089801389fc2cca4b
#
_cell.length_a   1.000
_cell.length_b   1.000
_cell.length_c   1.000
_cell.angle_alpha   90.00
_cell.angle_beta   90.00
_cell.angle_gamma   90.00
#
_symmetry.space_group_name_H-M   'P 1'
#
loop_
_entity.id
_entity.type
_entity.pdbx_description
1 polymer ?
#
loop_
_entity_poly.entity_id
_entity_poly.type
_entity_poly.pdbx_seq_one_letter_code
_entity_poly.pdbx_strand_id
1 'polypeptide(L)'
;MKNTRSMMLFIAAVSGVTLTQAQAADKAANGQQVYRAQDLQSFTGPDNLFTGNVNVDMLFPENEVAHYSAAYVTFQAGARTAWHSHPAGQHMIVTQGEALTGTRDGKVIHFHAGESVWCPPGIDHWHGATPDAAMTHLVVTASAEGKNVIWKEKVTDEQYLSGQ
;
A
#
# COMPACT_ATOMS: atom_id res chain seq x y z
N MET A 1 -40.95 20.47 -66.61
CA MET A 1 -39.54 20.00 -66.69
C MET A 1 -38.68 20.94 -65.82
N LYS A 2 -38.45 20.60 -64.57
CA LYS A 2 -37.54 21.31 -63.67
C LYS A 2 -36.74 20.27 -62.90
N ASN A 3 -35.45 20.17 -63.23
CA ASN A 3 -34.47 19.33 -62.57
C ASN A 3 -34.03 19.98 -61.25
N THR A 4 -34.33 19.33 -60.13
CA THR A 4 -33.81 19.70 -58.83
C THR A 4 -32.62 18.79 -58.54
N ARG A 5 -31.40 19.36 -58.59
CA ARG A 5 -30.17 18.66 -58.14
C ARG A 5 -30.11 18.70 -56.62
N SER A 6 -30.18 17.52 -56.04
CA SER A 6 -29.95 17.30 -54.60
C SER A 6 -28.45 17.30 -54.37
N MET A 7 -27.97 18.23 -53.50
CA MET A 7 -26.58 18.36 -53.11
C MET A 7 -26.37 17.57 -51.85
N MET A 8 -25.76 16.38 -51.97
CA MET A 8 -25.35 15.57 -50.81
C MET A 8 -24.12 16.22 -50.16
N LEU A 9 -24.32 16.63 -48.92
CA LEU A 9 -23.27 17.12 -48.04
C LEU A 9 -22.57 15.90 -47.38
N PHE A 10 -21.34 15.61 -47.81
CA PHE A 10 -20.48 14.64 -47.13
C PHE A 10 -19.91 15.26 -45.87
N ILE A 11 -20.39 14.81 -44.70
CA ILE A 11 -19.76 15.09 -43.41
C ILE A 11 -18.67 14.02 -43.21
N ALA A 12 -17.42 14.43 -43.36
CA ALA A 12 -16.29 13.59 -42.99
C ALA A 12 -16.17 13.54 -41.48
N ALA A 13 -16.52 12.40 -40.90
CA ALA A 13 -16.26 12.12 -39.50
C ALA A 13 -14.75 11.85 -39.30
N VAL A 14 -14.05 12.82 -38.74
CA VAL A 14 -12.67 12.63 -38.28
C VAL A 14 -12.74 11.81 -36.98
N SER A 15 -12.56 10.50 -37.11
CA SER A 15 -12.36 9.61 -35.96
C SER A 15 -10.98 9.88 -35.35
N GLY A 16 -10.95 10.70 -34.31
CA GLY A 16 -9.77 10.88 -33.49
C GLY A 16 -9.44 9.57 -32.77
N VAL A 17 -8.49 8.82 -33.28
CA VAL A 17 -7.88 7.71 -32.57
C VAL A 17 -6.99 8.33 -31.49
N THR A 18 -7.50 8.43 -30.27
CA THR A 18 -6.66 8.66 -29.10
C THR A 18 -5.84 7.39 -28.86
N LEU A 19 -4.59 7.42 -29.29
CA LEU A 19 -3.58 6.45 -28.86
C LEU A 19 -3.37 6.66 -27.36
N THR A 20 -4.10 5.90 -26.54
CA THR A 20 -3.66 5.62 -25.18
C THR A 20 -2.35 4.84 -25.33
N GLN A 21 -1.24 5.52 -25.11
CA GLN A 21 0.03 4.85 -24.84
C GLN A 21 -0.14 4.10 -23.52
N ALA A 22 -0.63 2.85 -23.60
CA ALA A 22 -0.32 1.86 -22.60
C ALA A 22 1.20 1.73 -22.63
N GLN A 23 1.88 2.30 -21.64
CA GLN A 23 3.27 1.94 -21.37
C GLN A 23 3.26 0.45 -21.08
N ALA A 24 3.59 -0.33 -22.11
CA ALA A 24 3.92 -1.72 -21.94
C ALA A 24 5.10 -1.72 -20.96
N ALA A 25 4.86 -2.23 -19.74
CA ALA A 25 5.93 -2.61 -18.86
C ALA A 25 6.82 -3.53 -19.69
N ASP A 26 8.05 -3.07 -19.95
CA ASP A 26 9.06 -3.84 -20.65
C ASP A 26 9.16 -5.15 -19.89
N LYS A 27 8.71 -6.24 -20.52
CA LYS A 27 8.75 -7.58 -19.96
C LYS A 27 10.24 -7.89 -19.82
N ALA A 28 10.76 -7.70 -18.60
CA ALA A 28 12.18 -7.76 -18.31
C ALA A 28 12.73 -9.08 -18.80
N ALA A 29 13.46 -9.04 -19.89
CA ALA A 29 14.23 -10.14 -20.40
C ALA A 29 15.24 -10.55 -19.31
N ASN A 30 15.06 -11.71 -18.68
CA ASN A 30 16.05 -12.53 -17.94
C ASN A 30 17.21 -11.81 -17.23
N GLY A 31 17.01 -10.58 -16.71
CA GLY A 31 18.04 -9.76 -16.08
C GLY A 31 17.62 -9.20 -14.72
N GLN A 32 18.57 -8.64 -14.00
CA GLN A 32 18.28 -7.92 -12.75
C GLN A 32 17.42 -6.69 -13.02
N GLN A 33 16.39 -6.48 -12.19
CA GLN A 33 15.52 -5.32 -12.24
C GLN A 33 15.85 -4.35 -11.10
N VAL A 34 15.98 -3.06 -11.41
CA VAL A 34 16.16 -1.99 -10.43
C VAL A 34 14.84 -1.22 -10.30
N TYR A 35 14.28 -1.18 -9.10
CA TYR A 35 13.19 -0.27 -8.74
C TYR A 35 13.78 1.04 -8.22
N ARG A 36 13.54 2.14 -8.91
CA ARG A 36 14.06 3.45 -8.53
C ARG A 36 13.02 4.23 -7.76
N ALA A 37 13.41 4.88 -6.67
CA ALA A 37 12.49 5.58 -5.79
C ALA A 37 11.61 6.62 -6.51
N GLN A 38 12.15 7.34 -7.50
CA GLN A 38 11.38 8.32 -8.29
C GLN A 38 10.31 7.70 -9.19
N ASP A 39 10.38 6.39 -9.46
CA ASP A 39 9.45 5.67 -10.34
C ASP A 39 8.39 4.90 -9.54
N LEU A 40 8.50 4.89 -8.22
CA LEU A 40 7.61 4.20 -7.30
C LEU A 40 6.57 5.15 -6.69
N GLN A 41 5.46 4.58 -6.27
CA GLN A 41 4.41 5.35 -5.62
C GLN A 41 4.81 5.74 -4.19
N SER A 42 4.57 7.01 -3.86
CA SER A 42 4.55 7.52 -2.50
C SER A 42 3.19 8.19 -2.26
N PHE A 43 2.53 7.89 -1.17
CA PHE A 43 1.20 8.43 -0.87
C PHE A 43 0.96 8.54 0.64
N THR A 44 0.08 9.48 1.01
CA THR A 44 -0.42 9.61 2.38
C THR A 44 -1.45 8.53 2.65
N GLY A 45 -1.33 7.86 3.78
CA GLY A 45 -2.29 6.85 4.23
C GLY A 45 -3.70 7.45 4.35
N PRO A 46 -4.72 6.84 3.72
CA PRO A 46 -6.07 7.39 3.75
C PRO A 46 -6.69 7.30 5.16
N ASP A 47 -7.45 8.34 5.55
CA ASP A 47 -8.02 8.51 6.89
C ASP A 47 -8.95 7.38 7.34
N ASN A 48 -9.55 6.65 6.42
CA ASN A 48 -10.40 5.50 6.76
C ASN A 48 -9.60 4.26 7.17
N LEU A 49 -8.31 4.18 6.84
CA LEU A 49 -7.41 3.05 7.13
C LEU A 49 -6.33 3.39 8.15
N PHE A 50 -6.08 4.68 8.40
CA PHE A 50 -5.06 5.15 9.33
C PHE A 50 -5.63 6.20 10.28
N THR A 51 -5.10 6.27 11.48
CA THR A 51 -5.30 7.37 12.42
C THR A 51 -4.00 8.16 12.50
N GLY A 52 -4.08 9.50 12.42
CA GLY A 52 -2.90 10.37 12.37
C GLY A 52 -2.22 10.37 10.99
N ASN A 53 -1.07 11.02 10.89
CA ASN A 53 -0.34 11.18 9.64
C ASN A 53 0.57 9.99 9.36
N VAL A 54 0.35 9.34 8.22
CA VAL A 54 1.13 8.20 7.76
C VAL A 54 1.54 8.42 6.31
N ASN A 55 2.80 8.14 5.98
CA ASN A 55 3.29 8.11 4.61
C ASN A 55 3.72 6.71 4.22
N VAL A 56 3.38 6.29 3.00
CA VAL A 56 3.73 4.98 2.44
C VAL A 56 4.57 5.19 1.20
N ASP A 57 5.81 4.70 1.23
CA ASP A 57 6.75 4.74 0.10
C ASP A 57 6.99 3.31 -0.39
N MET A 58 6.42 2.98 -1.55
CA MET A 58 6.60 1.65 -2.14
C MET A 58 8.06 1.42 -2.50
N LEU A 59 8.57 0.19 -2.30
CA LEU A 59 9.91 -0.22 -2.70
C LEU A 59 9.90 -1.12 -3.93
N PHE A 60 8.98 -2.05 -3.97
CA PHE A 60 8.72 -2.90 -5.13
C PHE A 60 7.34 -3.54 -5.02
N PRO A 61 6.64 -3.73 -6.15
CA PRO A 61 5.39 -4.48 -6.20
C PRO A 61 5.66 -6.00 -6.21
N GLU A 62 4.62 -6.78 -5.96
CA GLU A 62 4.65 -8.21 -6.25
C GLU A 62 4.79 -8.47 -7.78
N ASN A 63 5.24 -9.65 -8.14
CA ASN A 63 5.30 -10.10 -9.51
C ASN A 63 4.82 -11.56 -9.64
N GLU A 64 4.79 -12.10 -10.87
CA GLU A 64 4.28 -13.45 -11.17
C GLU A 64 4.99 -14.60 -10.43
N VAL A 65 6.22 -14.37 -9.94
CA VAL A 65 7.03 -15.37 -9.24
C VAL A 65 7.14 -15.05 -7.74
N ALA A 66 7.34 -13.77 -7.41
CA ALA A 66 7.51 -13.29 -6.05
C ALA A 66 6.18 -12.64 -5.59
N HIS A 67 5.32 -13.43 -4.96
CA HIS A 67 4.01 -13.00 -4.46
C HIS A 67 4.12 -12.20 -3.16
N TYR A 68 4.96 -11.17 -3.15
CA TYR A 68 5.12 -10.24 -2.03
C TYR A 68 5.56 -8.87 -2.55
N SER A 69 5.19 -7.84 -1.80
CA SER A 69 5.59 -6.45 -2.03
C SER A 69 6.29 -5.90 -0.79
N ALA A 70 6.98 -4.77 -0.95
CA ALA A 70 7.55 -4.06 0.18
C ALA A 70 7.33 -2.55 0.10
N ALA A 71 7.25 -1.92 1.28
CA ALA A 71 7.16 -0.48 1.44
C ALA A 71 7.86 -0.03 2.72
N TYR A 72 8.35 1.20 2.73
CA TYR A 72 8.55 1.94 3.96
C TYR A 72 7.23 2.60 4.36
N VAL A 73 6.88 2.47 5.63
CA VAL A 73 5.71 3.16 6.19
C VAL A 73 6.19 4.00 7.37
N THR A 74 6.02 5.32 7.24
CA THR A 74 6.39 6.28 8.26
C THR A 74 5.15 6.77 8.97
N PHE A 75 5.10 6.58 10.28
CA PHE A 75 4.04 7.03 11.17
C PHE A 75 4.54 8.21 12.00
N GLN A 76 3.79 9.31 12.01
CA GLN A 76 4.04 10.38 12.97
C GLN A 76 3.62 9.94 14.39
N ALA A 77 4.08 10.66 15.41
CA ALA A 77 3.72 10.38 16.80
C ALA A 77 2.19 10.17 16.97
N GLY A 78 1.78 9.10 17.64
CA GLY A 78 0.39 8.71 17.84
C GLY A 78 -0.33 8.09 16.63
N ALA A 79 0.30 8.07 15.44
CA ALA A 79 -0.31 7.50 14.25
C ALA A 79 -0.27 5.98 14.25
N ARG A 80 -1.32 5.36 13.70
CA ARG A 80 -1.50 3.90 13.66
C ARG A 80 -2.40 3.45 12.53
N THR A 81 -2.33 2.18 12.18
CA THR A 81 -3.26 1.54 11.22
C THR A 81 -4.63 1.29 11.87
N ALA A 82 -5.65 1.06 11.05
CA ALA A 82 -6.82 0.31 11.45
C ALA A 82 -6.45 -1.15 11.77
N TRP A 83 -7.36 -1.91 12.37
CA TRP A 83 -7.26 -3.37 12.45
C TRP A 83 -7.22 -3.96 11.06
N HIS A 84 -6.34 -4.93 10.85
CA HIS A 84 -6.23 -5.63 9.58
C HIS A 84 -5.59 -7.00 9.77
N SER A 85 -5.65 -7.82 8.73
CA SER A 85 -4.93 -9.09 8.66
C SER A 85 -4.33 -9.28 7.27
N HIS A 86 -3.38 -10.18 7.15
CA HIS A 86 -2.74 -10.53 5.89
C HIS A 86 -3.01 -11.99 5.53
N PRO A 87 -3.52 -12.31 4.32
CA PRO A 87 -3.80 -13.70 3.93
C PRO A 87 -2.58 -14.61 3.93
N ALA A 88 -1.39 -14.07 3.62
CA ALA A 88 -0.14 -14.81 3.58
C ALA A 88 0.91 -14.31 4.60
N GLY A 89 0.51 -13.41 5.51
CA GLY A 89 1.35 -12.86 6.56
C GLY A 89 2.21 -11.67 6.13
N GLN A 90 2.83 -11.04 7.13
CA GLN A 90 3.65 -9.83 6.96
C GLN A 90 4.85 -9.86 7.91
N HIS A 91 6.02 -9.46 7.42
CA HIS A 91 7.15 -9.05 8.25
C HIS A 91 7.18 -7.53 8.38
N MET A 92 7.43 -7.06 9.59
CA MET A 92 7.69 -5.66 9.91
C MET A 92 9.09 -5.54 10.50
N ILE A 93 9.92 -4.67 9.96
CA ILE A 93 11.29 -4.42 10.41
C ILE A 93 11.39 -2.92 10.72
N VAL A 94 11.59 -2.53 11.97
CA VAL A 94 11.77 -1.12 12.33
C VAL A 94 13.12 -0.65 11.83
N THR A 95 13.09 0.46 11.07
CA THR A 95 14.30 1.09 10.54
C THR A 95 14.64 2.38 11.27
N GLN A 96 13.65 3.01 11.92
CA GLN A 96 13.83 4.21 12.72
C GLN A 96 12.77 4.31 13.80
N GLY A 97 13.19 4.68 15.01
CA GLY A 97 12.28 4.87 16.15
C GLY A 97 11.86 3.57 16.83
N GLU A 98 10.68 3.62 17.44
CA GLU A 98 10.04 2.52 18.13
C GLU A 98 8.62 2.32 17.59
N ALA A 99 8.29 1.10 17.24
CA ALA A 99 6.98 0.68 16.77
C ALA A 99 6.20 -0.09 17.82
N LEU A 100 4.89 0.02 17.74
CA LEU A 100 3.93 -0.78 18.48
C LEU A 100 3.19 -1.69 17.50
N THR A 101 2.86 -2.90 17.92
CA THR A 101 1.88 -3.75 17.26
C THR A 101 1.01 -4.46 18.30
N GLY A 102 -0.29 -4.49 18.06
CA GLY A 102 -1.25 -5.12 18.98
C GLY A 102 -2.13 -6.15 18.30
N THR A 103 -2.56 -7.15 19.04
CA THR A 103 -3.46 -8.22 18.63
C THR A 103 -4.78 -8.19 19.42
N ARG A 104 -5.82 -8.92 18.93
CA ARG A 104 -7.17 -8.90 19.52
C ARG A 104 -7.25 -9.41 20.96
N ASP A 105 -6.27 -10.16 21.42
CA ASP A 105 -6.15 -10.62 22.82
C ASP A 105 -5.65 -9.53 23.79
N GLY A 106 -5.43 -8.30 23.27
CA GLY A 106 -4.95 -7.17 24.06
C GLY A 106 -3.44 -7.11 24.25
N LYS A 107 -2.69 -8.07 23.68
CA LYS A 107 -1.23 -8.04 23.74
C LYS A 107 -0.70 -6.96 22.83
N VAL A 108 0.18 -6.10 23.35
CA VAL A 108 0.95 -5.12 22.62
C VAL A 108 2.44 -5.46 22.70
N ILE A 109 3.13 -5.39 21.59
CA ILE A 109 4.57 -5.62 21.47
C ILE A 109 5.21 -4.29 21.09
N HIS A 110 6.26 -3.92 21.83
CA HIS A 110 7.18 -2.83 21.50
C HIS A 110 8.39 -3.42 20.79
N PHE A 111 8.80 -2.80 19.70
CA PHE A 111 9.99 -3.22 18.97
C PHE A 111 10.69 -2.02 18.33
N HIS A 112 12.03 -2.05 18.31
CA HIS A 112 12.89 -0.91 18.03
C HIS A 112 13.64 -1.08 16.71
N ALA A 113 14.32 -0.01 16.29
CA ALA A 113 15.15 -0.04 15.10
C ALA A 113 16.15 -1.23 15.12
N GLY A 114 16.15 -2.02 14.06
CA GLY A 114 16.90 -3.27 13.91
C GLY A 114 16.15 -4.53 14.35
N GLU A 115 14.99 -4.39 14.99
CA GLU A 115 14.15 -5.52 15.38
C GLU A 115 13.05 -5.79 14.35
N SER A 116 12.53 -7.02 14.35
CA SER A 116 11.47 -7.44 13.44
C SER A 116 10.38 -8.25 14.14
N VAL A 117 9.16 -8.11 13.62
CA VAL A 117 8.00 -8.88 14.05
C VAL A 117 7.40 -9.61 12.85
N TRP A 118 7.04 -10.87 13.05
CA TRP A 118 6.26 -11.65 12.11
C TRP A 118 4.78 -11.67 12.51
N CYS A 119 3.90 -11.22 11.61
CA CYS A 119 2.46 -11.34 11.70
C CYS A 119 1.98 -12.53 10.88
N PRO A 120 1.58 -13.65 11.51
CA PRO A 120 1.12 -14.84 10.78
C PRO A 120 -0.14 -14.59 9.95
N PRO A 121 -0.41 -15.43 8.95
CA PRO A 121 -1.62 -15.35 8.16
C PRO A 121 -2.89 -15.33 9.00
N GLY A 122 -3.83 -14.43 8.66
CA GLY A 122 -5.16 -14.35 9.26
C GLY A 122 -5.23 -13.76 10.67
N ILE A 123 -4.11 -13.41 11.28
CA ILE A 123 -4.10 -12.76 12.61
C ILE A 123 -4.47 -11.29 12.46
N ASP A 124 -5.54 -10.89 13.15
CA ASP A 124 -5.92 -9.48 13.26
C ASP A 124 -4.91 -8.76 14.15
N HIS A 125 -4.32 -7.72 13.58
CA HIS A 125 -3.39 -6.86 14.29
C HIS A 125 -3.52 -5.40 13.82
N TRP A 126 -2.88 -4.52 14.54
CA TRP A 126 -2.59 -3.15 14.16
C TRP A 126 -1.12 -2.85 14.46
N HIS A 127 -0.58 -1.82 13.82
CA HIS A 127 0.76 -1.30 14.13
C HIS A 127 0.80 0.21 13.96
N GLY A 128 1.76 0.85 14.61
CA GLY A 128 1.91 2.30 14.61
C GLY A 128 3.11 2.78 15.40
N ALA A 129 3.23 4.10 15.50
CA ALA A 129 4.22 4.79 16.31
C ALA A 129 3.82 4.81 17.78
N THR A 130 4.74 5.14 18.68
CA THR A 130 4.43 5.51 20.06
C THR A 130 3.69 6.86 20.11
N PRO A 131 3.00 7.21 21.22
CA PRO A 131 2.33 8.51 21.35
C PRO A 131 3.24 9.72 21.17
N ASP A 132 4.52 9.59 21.53
CA ASP A 132 5.44 10.71 21.68
C ASP A 132 6.46 10.84 20.53
N ALA A 133 6.67 9.80 19.73
CA ALA A 133 7.70 9.77 18.72
C ALA A 133 7.25 9.14 17.40
N ALA A 134 7.75 9.67 16.29
CA ALA A 134 7.57 9.07 14.96
C ALA A 134 8.42 7.80 14.80
N MET A 135 7.95 6.89 13.95
CA MET A 135 8.71 5.71 13.58
C MET A 135 8.61 5.42 12.07
N THR A 136 9.57 4.69 11.56
CA THR A 136 9.53 4.12 10.21
C THR A 136 9.86 2.64 10.29
N HIS A 137 9.05 1.82 9.64
CA HIS A 137 9.37 0.41 9.42
C HIS A 137 9.32 0.05 7.94
N LEU A 138 10.13 -0.94 7.57
CA LEU A 138 10.00 -1.68 6.32
C LEU A 138 8.97 -2.79 6.54
N VAL A 139 7.96 -2.87 5.67
CA VAL A 139 7.04 -4.00 5.61
C VAL A 139 7.32 -4.84 4.38
N VAL A 140 7.32 -6.16 4.56
CA VAL A 140 7.30 -7.13 3.47
C VAL A 140 6.03 -7.95 3.62
N THR A 141 5.10 -7.74 2.68
CA THR A 141 3.76 -8.30 2.77
C THR A 141 3.54 -9.31 1.66
N ALA A 142 3.25 -10.54 2.05
CA ALA A 142 2.94 -11.61 1.10
C ALA A 142 1.48 -11.56 0.68
N SER A 143 1.22 -12.01 -0.56
CA SER A 143 -0.11 -12.08 -1.17
C SER A 143 -0.57 -13.51 -1.33
N ALA A 144 -1.86 -13.73 -1.14
CA ALA A 144 -2.55 -14.96 -1.50
C ALA A 144 -3.82 -14.61 -2.28
N GLU A 145 -4.09 -15.30 -3.38
CA GLU A 145 -5.26 -15.08 -4.24
C GLU A 145 -5.44 -13.62 -4.68
N GLY A 146 -4.33 -12.92 -4.95
CA GLY A 146 -4.32 -11.51 -5.38
C GLY A 146 -4.66 -10.51 -4.27
N LYS A 147 -4.63 -10.92 -3.00
CA LYS A 147 -4.85 -10.05 -1.85
C LYS A 147 -3.67 -10.11 -0.91
N ASN A 148 -3.22 -8.94 -0.44
CA ASN A 148 -2.15 -8.82 0.56
C ASN A 148 -2.64 -8.29 1.90
N VAL A 149 -3.85 -7.68 1.97
CA VAL A 149 -4.41 -7.12 3.21
C VAL A 149 -5.94 -7.21 3.22
N ILE A 150 -6.50 -7.44 4.40
CA ILE A 150 -7.93 -7.39 4.70
C ILE A 150 -8.14 -6.36 5.81
N TRP A 151 -8.62 -5.17 5.44
CA TRP A 151 -8.87 -4.07 6.34
C TRP A 151 -10.15 -4.26 7.14
N LYS A 152 -10.15 -3.76 8.39
CA LYS A 152 -11.26 -3.80 9.33
C LYS A 152 -11.48 -2.41 9.96
N GLU A 153 -12.18 -2.35 11.09
CA GLU A 153 -12.46 -1.12 11.81
C GLU A 153 -11.21 -0.46 12.38
N LYS A 154 -11.32 0.82 12.70
CA LYS A 154 -10.23 1.58 13.34
C LYS A 154 -9.94 1.08 14.76
N VAL A 155 -8.68 1.17 15.14
CA VAL A 155 -8.22 0.97 16.52
C VAL A 155 -8.65 2.17 17.36
N THR A 156 -9.33 1.93 18.48
CA THR A 156 -9.71 2.99 19.41
C THR A 156 -8.50 3.52 20.19
N ASP A 157 -8.62 4.73 20.75
CA ASP A 157 -7.56 5.27 21.60
C ASP A 157 -7.32 4.41 22.84
N GLU A 158 -8.38 3.83 23.41
CA GLU A 158 -8.28 2.90 24.53
C GLU A 158 -7.44 1.66 24.16
N GLN A 159 -7.72 1.03 23.02
CA GLN A 159 -6.96 -0.12 22.53
C GLN A 159 -5.50 0.22 22.24
N TYR A 160 -5.26 1.39 21.64
CA TYR A 160 -3.91 1.85 21.33
C TYR A 160 -3.10 2.15 22.58
N LEU A 161 -3.70 2.80 23.59
CA LEU A 161 -3.03 3.20 24.83
C LEU A 161 -2.93 2.09 25.87
N SER A 162 -3.62 0.96 25.68
CA SER A 162 -3.62 -0.15 26.63
C SER A 162 -2.24 -0.82 26.81
N GLY A 163 -1.33 -0.60 25.90
CA GLY A 163 0.03 -1.17 25.91
C GLY A 163 1.13 -0.19 26.31
N GLN A 164 0.77 1.01 26.79
CA GLN A 164 1.73 2.07 27.16
C GLN A 164 2.18 1.97 28.62
#